data_b49322a33c20a66d77f45512c188d293
#
_entry.id   b49322a33c20a66d77f45512c188d293
#
_cell.length_a   1.000
_cell.length_b   1.000
_cell.length_c   1.000
_cell.angle_alpha   90.00
_cell.angle_beta   90.00
_cell.angle_gamma   90.00
#
_symmetry.space_group_name_H-M   'P 1'
#
loop_
_entity.id
_entity.type
_entity.pdbx_description
1 polymer ?
#
loop_
_entity_poly.entity_id
_entity_poly.type
_entity_poly.pdbx_seq_one_letter_code
_entity_poly.pdbx_strand_id
1 'polypeptide(L)'
;MEPLLARLNWVMTRLMPALAACAMAADVPASGTQTGKDRFIDQLLTQMTLHEKVGQLRMVYADAGPPPQAMLTSIANGQVGAMFTAAQADPAALRELQDAAVQRSRLHIPLFFAGDVVHGRRTIFPINLGQAASWDLQAIAKNARSAAREATADGLDMTFAPVLDLSRDPRWGRMSEGYGEDTYLVTSIARTVIPALQGPALGAADSLMTCVKHFAGYGAVEGGRDYNTTDISERRLVQDYLPPFKAALDAGAGAVMTTLTTLNGVPATASAWLLQDTLRQQWQFNGLVISDHGAVEELIAHGVAENGRQAAQAALMAGTQMSMSDRYFVHDLPDLVMQGKVPEQHLDNAVRQVLATKYELGLFDDPYRRLRATPDNAEQTLHRAQARDMARRSLVLLKNSHQVLPLSRQATIALIGPLADNAVDILGSWHANGQPEQAVTLRQGLQGAQSPGARLLYAKGGKHQ
;
A
#
# COMPACT_ATOMS: atom_id res chain seq x y z
N MET A 1 68.29 -9.81 -13.90
CA MET A 1 66.87 -9.96 -14.32
C MET A 1 66.52 -11.44 -14.42
N GLU A 2 66.87 -12.19 -13.39
CA GLU A 2 66.46 -13.56 -13.19
C GLU A 2 66.52 -13.82 -11.71
N PRO A 3 65.45 -13.61 -10.95
CA PRO A 3 64.89 -14.60 -10.06
C PRO A 3 63.40 -14.46 -9.76
N LEU A 4 62.58 -13.85 -10.65
CA LEU A 4 61.15 -13.73 -10.43
C LEU A 4 60.26 -14.80 -11.08
N LEU A 5 60.84 -15.59 -12.03
CA LEU A 5 60.13 -16.63 -12.77
C LEU A 5 60.16 -18.02 -12.06
N ALA A 6 61.00 -18.19 -11.05
CA ALA A 6 61.09 -19.47 -10.32
C ALA A 6 60.06 -19.62 -9.19
N ARG A 7 59.37 -18.58 -8.81
CA ARG A 7 58.33 -18.65 -7.72
C ARG A 7 56.91 -18.84 -8.21
N LEU A 8 56.63 -18.69 -9.50
CA LEU A 8 55.29 -18.91 -10.03
C LEU A 8 54.98 -20.38 -10.40
N ASN A 9 56.00 -21.20 -10.59
CA ASN A 9 55.78 -22.61 -10.93
C ASN A 9 55.61 -23.55 -9.73
N TRP A 10 55.80 -23.06 -8.52
CA TRP A 10 55.63 -23.91 -7.32
C TRP A 10 54.21 -23.90 -6.75
N VAL A 11 53.36 -22.98 -7.13
CA VAL A 11 51.96 -22.85 -6.66
C VAL A 11 50.98 -23.59 -7.57
N MET A 12 51.32 -23.88 -8.82
CA MET A 12 50.41 -24.53 -9.78
C MET A 12 50.51 -26.09 -9.81
N THR A 13 51.41 -26.70 -9.08
CA THR A 13 51.61 -28.17 -9.14
C THR A 13 51.12 -28.94 -7.93
N ARG A 14 50.41 -28.30 -6.97
CA ARG A 14 49.87 -28.98 -5.78
C ARG A 14 48.36 -28.76 -5.53
N LEU A 15 47.63 -28.30 -6.54
CA LEU A 15 46.16 -28.08 -6.42
C LEU A 15 45.36 -28.84 -7.50
N MET A 16 45.77 -30.07 -7.79
CA MET A 16 44.88 -31.06 -8.41
C MET A 16 45.40 -32.45 -7.97
N PRO A 17 44.74 -33.18 -7.05
CA PRO A 17 43.50 -33.91 -7.34
C PRO A 17 42.56 -33.95 -6.14
N ALA A 18 41.43 -33.27 -6.22
CA ALA A 18 40.29 -33.50 -5.31
C ALA A 18 38.98 -32.98 -5.95
N LEU A 19 38.80 -33.25 -7.23
CA LEU A 19 37.57 -32.93 -7.94
C LEU A 19 37.10 -34.12 -8.78
N ALA A 20 37.08 -35.29 -8.14
CA ALA A 20 36.48 -36.50 -8.73
C ALA A 20 35.94 -37.39 -7.61
N ALA A 21 34.90 -36.94 -6.90
CA ALA A 21 33.97 -37.80 -6.16
C ALA A 21 33.03 -36.87 -5.37
N CYS A 22 31.84 -36.64 -5.87
CA CYS A 22 30.59 -36.42 -5.18
C CYS A 22 29.59 -35.68 -6.11
N ALA A 23 29.31 -36.31 -7.25
CA ALA A 23 28.00 -36.18 -7.86
C ALA A 23 27.10 -37.20 -7.12
N MET A 24 26.89 -37.03 -5.83
CA MET A 24 25.70 -37.53 -5.16
C MET A 24 24.65 -36.46 -5.31
N ALA A 25 23.66 -36.75 -6.15
CA ALA A 25 22.40 -36.06 -6.13
C ALA A 25 21.94 -35.97 -4.68
N ALA A 26 21.99 -34.78 -4.12
CA ALA A 26 21.26 -34.51 -2.90
C ALA A 26 19.78 -34.59 -3.34
N ASP A 27 19.15 -35.71 -3.03
CA ASP A 27 17.70 -35.79 -2.94
C ASP A 27 17.25 -34.64 -2.03
N VAL A 28 16.76 -33.59 -2.65
CA VAL A 28 15.96 -32.59 -1.96
C VAL A 28 14.75 -33.33 -1.44
N PRO A 29 14.51 -33.39 -0.13
CA PRO A 29 13.30 -33.99 0.37
C PRO A 29 12.13 -33.11 -0.05
N ALA A 30 11.53 -33.41 -1.17
CA ALA A 30 10.21 -32.93 -1.54
C ALA A 30 9.21 -33.74 -0.72
N SER A 31 8.89 -33.29 0.49
CA SER A 31 7.59 -33.56 1.13
C SER A 31 7.44 -32.77 2.44
N GLY A 32 7.36 -31.46 2.33
CA GLY A 32 6.51 -30.72 3.24
C GLY A 32 5.09 -31.19 2.95
N THR A 33 4.36 -31.67 3.96
CA THR A 33 2.94 -32.03 3.81
C THR A 33 2.19 -30.80 3.29
N GLN A 34 1.70 -30.89 2.05
CA GLN A 34 0.95 -29.82 1.40
C GLN A 34 -0.21 -29.39 2.32
N THR A 35 -0.29 -28.10 2.63
CA THR A 35 -1.33 -27.57 3.54
C THR A 35 -2.72 -27.69 2.91
N GLY A 36 -3.77 -27.62 3.73
CA GLY A 36 -5.16 -27.58 3.22
C GLY A 36 -5.39 -26.42 2.25
N LYS A 37 -4.77 -25.26 2.53
CA LYS A 37 -4.78 -24.08 1.66
C LYS A 37 -4.15 -24.39 0.30
N ASP A 38 -2.96 -24.99 0.28
CA ASP A 38 -2.25 -25.24 -0.98
C ASP A 38 -3.03 -26.21 -1.88
N ARG A 39 -3.58 -27.28 -1.30
CA ARG A 39 -4.43 -28.24 -2.03
C ARG A 39 -5.68 -27.58 -2.61
N PHE A 40 -6.34 -26.72 -1.84
CA PHE A 40 -7.52 -26.00 -2.30
C PHE A 40 -7.18 -25.09 -3.50
N ILE A 41 -6.06 -24.32 -3.39
CA ILE A 41 -5.62 -23.43 -4.45
C ILE A 41 -5.20 -24.21 -5.70
N ASP A 42 -4.48 -25.32 -5.55
CA ASP A 42 -4.08 -26.19 -6.68
C ASP A 42 -5.30 -26.73 -7.42
N GLN A 43 -6.30 -27.23 -6.69
CA GLN A 43 -7.54 -27.72 -7.29
C GLN A 43 -8.28 -26.62 -8.04
N LEU A 44 -8.30 -25.40 -7.50
CA LEU A 44 -8.95 -24.26 -8.15
C LEU A 44 -8.21 -23.85 -9.43
N LEU A 45 -6.88 -23.75 -9.38
CA LEU A 45 -6.04 -23.43 -10.53
C LEU A 45 -6.22 -24.39 -11.71
N THR A 46 -6.36 -25.71 -11.44
CA THR A 46 -6.58 -26.71 -12.49
C THR A 46 -7.93 -26.56 -13.20
N GLN A 47 -8.90 -25.90 -12.57
CA GLN A 47 -10.22 -25.66 -13.16
C GLN A 47 -10.31 -24.36 -13.94
N MET A 48 -9.34 -23.44 -13.75
CA MET A 48 -9.36 -22.11 -14.36
C MET A 48 -8.94 -22.16 -15.82
N THR A 49 -9.69 -21.46 -16.66
CA THR A 49 -9.25 -21.11 -18.00
C THR A 49 -8.15 -20.06 -17.96
N LEU A 50 -7.40 -19.93 -19.04
CA LEU A 50 -6.35 -18.90 -19.17
C LEU A 50 -6.91 -17.48 -18.91
N HIS A 51 -8.09 -17.17 -19.44
CA HIS A 51 -8.74 -15.86 -19.24
C HIS A 51 -9.16 -15.63 -17.79
N GLU A 52 -9.65 -16.65 -17.09
CA GLU A 52 -9.98 -16.56 -15.67
C GLU A 52 -8.73 -16.39 -14.80
N LYS A 53 -7.61 -17.07 -15.14
CA LYS A 53 -6.33 -16.88 -14.50
C LYS A 53 -5.87 -15.41 -14.62
N VAL A 54 -5.87 -14.89 -15.83
CA VAL A 54 -5.47 -13.49 -16.07
C VAL A 54 -6.44 -12.50 -15.41
N GLY A 55 -7.74 -12.81 -15.41
CA GLY A 55 -8.75 -12.01 -14.71
C GLY A 55 -8.46 -11.83 -13.21
N GLN A 56 -7.93 -12.87 -12.53
CA GLN A 56 -7.55 -12.75 -11.12
C GLN A 56 -6.43 -11.74 -10.87
N LEU A 57 -5.59 -11.46 -11.86
CA LEU A 57 -4.49 -10.50 -11.75
C LEU A 57 -4.91 -9.04 -12.03
N ARG A 58 -6.20 -8.81 -12.22
CA ARG A 58 -6.75 -7.49 -12.53
C ARG A 58 -7.47 -6.89 -11.34
N MET A 59 -7.03 -5.69 -10.92
CA MET A 59 -7.76 -4.82 -10.01
C MET A 59 -8.37 -3.65 -10.79
N VAL A 60 -9.66 -3.40 -10.57
CA VAL A 60 -10.42 -2.38 -11.30
C VAL A 60 -10.99 -1.37 -10.32
N TYR A 61 -11.06 -0.11 -10.73
CA TYR A 61 -11.67 0.96 -9.93
C TYR A 61 -13.19 0.80 -9.91
N ALA A 62 -13.78 0.92 -8.72
CA ALA A 62 -15.21 0.98 -8.50
C ALA A 62 -15.62 2.39 -8.08
N ASP A 63 -16.45 3.04 -8.88
CA ASP A 63 -17.02 4.33 -8.56
C ASP A 63 -17.98 4.28 -7.35
N ALA A 64 -18.33 5.44 -6.82
CA ALA A 64 -19.23 5.57 -5.67
C ALA A 64 -20.69 5.19 -5.97
N GLY A 65 -21.08 5.14 -7.24
CA GLY A 65 -22.46 4.86 -7.67
C GLY A 65 -22.76 3.37 -7.89
N PRO A 66 -23.97 3.03 -8.40
CA PRO A 66 -24.31 1.67 -8.79
C PRO A 66 -23.35 1.14 -9.85
N PRO A 67 -22.93 -0.14 -9.75
CA PRO A 67 -21.98 -0.70 -10.69
C PRO A 67 -22.58 -0.79 -12.11
N PRO A 68 -21.81 -0.37 -13.13
CA PRO A 68 -22.26 -0.51 -14.52
C PRO A 68 -22.48 -1.97 -14.90
N GLN A 69 -23.49 -2.26 -15.71
CA GLN A 69 -23.79 -3.64 -16.17
C GLN A 69 -22.58 -4.31 -16.86
N ALA A 70 -21.77 -3.55 -17.59
CA ALA A 70 -20.55 -4.05 -18.21
C ALA A 70 -19.53 -4.55 -17.17
N MET A 71 -19.41 -3.88 -16.01
CA MET A 71 -18.56 -4.32 -14.92
C MET A 71 -19.06 -5.61 -14.30
N LEU A 72 -20.35 -5.70 -13.99
CA LEU A 72 -20.99 -6.92 -13.47
C LEU A 72 -20.79 -8.11 -14.43
N THR A 73 -20.90 -7.88 -15.73
CA THR A 73 -20.65 -8.89 -16.75
C THR A 73 -19.19 -9.34 -16.77
N SER A 74 -18.24 -8.39 -16.69
CA SER A 74 -16.81 -8.72 -16.63
C SER A 74 -16.47 -9.55 -15.39
N ILE A 75 -17.04 -9.22 -14.23
CA ILE A 75 -16.87 -9.98 -12.99
C ILE A 75 -17.45 -11.38 -13.12
N ALA A 76 -18.69 -11.51 -13.63
CA ALA A 76 -19.35 -12.81 -13.86
C ALA A 76 -18.57 -13.70 -14.82
N ASN A 77 -17.86 -13.12 -15.78
CA ASN A 77 -16.97 -13.83 -16.70
C ASN A 77 -15.59 -14.16 -16.10
N GLY A 78 -15.34 -13.87 -14.82
CA GLY A 78 -14.07 -14.14 -14.15
C GLY A 78 -12.91 -13.21 -14.59
N GLN A 79 -13.21 -12.05 -15.17
CA GLN A 79 -12.20 -11.11 -15.72
C GLN A 79 -11.72 -10.04 -14.72
N VAL A 80 -12.13 -10.13 -13.46
CA VAL A 80 -11.75 -9.20 -12.39
C VAL A 80 -11.43 -9.98 -11.13
N GLY A 81 -10.27 -9.74 -10.54
CA GLY A 81 -9.81 -10.38 -9.31
C GLY A 81 -10.05 -9.55 -8.05
N ALA A 82 -10.02 -8.23 -8.17
CA ALA A 82 -10.17 -7.32 -7.04
C ALA A 82 -10.74 -5.97 -7.47
N MET A 83 -11.24 -5.21 -6.49
CA MET A 83 -11.76 -3.86 -6.73
C MET A 83 -10.97 -2.85 -5.88
N PHE A 84 -10.52 -1.76 -6.51
CA PHE A 84 -10.11 -0.56 -5.83
C PHE A 84 -11.35 0.34 -5.66
N THR A 85 -11.79 0.53 -4.42
CA THR A 85 -13.06 1.21 -4.15
C THR A 85 -12.86 2.71 -3.95
N ALA A 86 -13.77 3.51 -4.51
CA ALA A 86 -13.88 4.90 -4.16
C ALA A 86 -14.09 5.08 -2.64
N ALA A 87 -13.67 6.23 -2.12
CA ALA A 87 -13.80 6.54 -0.70
C ALA A 87 -15.25 6.37 -0.19
N GLN A 88 -16.23 6.74 -1.01
CA GLN A 88 -17.66 6.75 -0.66
C GLN A 88 -18.42 5.57 -1.31
N ALA A 89 -17.78 4.41 -1.49
CA ALA A 89 -18.46 3.25 -2.05
C ALA A 89 -19.67 2.84 -1.19
N ASP A 90 -20.81 2.66 -1.84
CA ASP A 90 -22.03 2.19 -1.20
C ASP A 90 -21.89 0.69 -0.84
N PRO A 91 -22.12 0.26 0.40
CA PRO A 91 -22.14 -1.15 0.76
C PRO A 91 -23.08 -2.01 -0.08
N ALA A 92 -24.19 -1.46 -0.58
CA ALA A 92 -25.10 -2.17 -1.47
C ALA A 92 -24.45 -2.42 -2.85
N ALA A 93 -23.73 -1.43 -3.38
CA ALA A 93 -22.96 -1.57 -4.63
C ALA A 93 -21.84 -2.61 -4.49
N LEU A 94 -21.09 -2.59 -3.36
CA LEU A 94 -20.06 -3.60 -3.09
C LEU A 94 -20.66 -5.00 -3.00
N ARG A 95 -21.83 -5.14 -2.39
CA ARG A 95 -22.55 -6.43 -2.34
C ARG A 95 -22.93 -6.90 -3.73
N GLU A 96 -23.45 -6.03 -4.60
CA GLU A 96 -23.83 -6.39 -5.97
C GLU A 96 -22.61 -6.86 -6.80
N LEU A 97 -21.45 -6.21 -6.64
CA LEU A 97 -20.18 -6.64 -7.24
C LEU A 97 -19.77 -8.03 -6.72
N GLN A 98 -19.87 -8.25 -5.40
CA GLN A 98 -19.54 -9.55 -4.81
C GLN A 98 -20.52 -10.64 -5.27
N ASP A 99 -21.82 -10.35 -5.38
CA ASP A 99 -22.83 -11.27 -5.91
C ASP A 99 -22.53 -11.66 -7.36
N ALA A 100 -22.04 -10.74 -8.19
CA ALA A 100 -21.59 -11.07 -9.54
C ALA A 100 -20.42 -12.06 -9.54
N ALA A 101 -19.48 -11.92 -8.60
CA ALA A 101 -18.34 -12.82 -8.47
C ALA A 101 -18.74 -14.21 -7.92
N VAL A 102 -19.50 -14.27 -6.82
CA VAL A 102 -19.74 -15.53 -6.11
C VAL A 102 -21.01 -16.27 -6.53
N GLN A 103 -21.99 -15.59 -7.14
CA GLN A 103 -23.25 -16.23 -7.54
C GLN A 103 -23.38 -16.40 -9.04
N ARG A 104 -22.75 -15.52 -9.85
CA ARG A 104 -22.92 -15.51 -11.30
C ARG A 104 -21.71 -16.01 -12.07
N SER A 105 -20.50 -16.06 -11.44
CA SER A 105 -19.31 -16.59 -12.10
C SER A 105 -19.24 -18.12 -12.01
N ARG A 106 -18.54 -18.74 -12.94
CA ARG A 106 -18.41 -20.20 -13.04
C ARG A 106 -17.68 -20.85 -11.86
N LEU A 107 -16.67 -20.18 -11.33
CA LEU A 107 -15.81 -20.72 -10.27
C LEU A 107 -16.12 -20.13 -8.89
N HIS A 108 -17.07 -19.21 -8.81
CA HIS A 108 -17.50 -18.60 -7.54
C HIS A 108 -16.36 -17.98 -6.71
N ILE A 109 -15.29 -17.50 -7.39
CA ILE A 109 -14.13 -16.90 -6.73
C ILE A 109 -14.50 -15.48 -6.27
N PRO A 110 -14.45 -15.17 -4.95
CA PRO A 110 -14.83 -13.87 -4.44
C PRO A 110 -13.85 -12.78 -4.88
N LEU A 111 -14.32 -11.54 -4.95
CA LEU A 111 -13.48 -10.35 -5.02
C LEU A 111 -12.92 -10.02 -3.62
N PHE A 112 -11.79 -9.32 -3.56
CA PHE A 112 -11.46 -8.53 -2.38
C PHE A 112 -11.57 -7.04 -2.72
N PHE A 113 -11.98 -6.25 -1.72
CA PHE A 113 -12.14 -4.80 -1.85
C PHE A 113 -11.00 -4.08 -1.14
N ALA A 114 -10.33 -3.20 -1.86
CA ALA A 114 -9.20 -2.44 -1.35
C ALA A 114 -9.44 -0.93 -1.49
N GLY A 115 -8.79 -0.13 -0.65
CA GLY A 115 -8.88 1.32 -0.72
C GLY A 115 -7.82 2.04 0.10
N ASP A 116 -7.70 3.34 -0.11
CA ASP A 116 -6.77 4.18 0.65
C ASP A 116 -7.33 4.54 2.02
N VAL A 117 -6.73 4.00 3.07
CA VAL A 117 -7.01 4.34 4.47
C VAL A 117 -5.69 4.83 5.08
N VAL A 118 -5.26 6.02 4.64
CA VAL A 118 -3.91 6.53 4.91
C VAL A 118 -3.80 7.12 6.32
N HIS A 119 -4.76 7.95 6.73
CA HIS A 119 -4.80 8.53 8.08
C HIS A 119 -6.21 8.60 8.68
N GLY A 120 -7.02 7.63 8.36
CA GLY A 120 -8.40 7.48 8.85
C GLY A 120 -9.35 7.05 7.75
N ARG A 121 -10.58 6.70 8.12
CA ARG A 121 -11.64 6.29 7.18
C ARG A 121 -12.84 7.23 7.24
N ARG A 122 -13.61 7.23 8.33
CA ARG A 122 -14.70 8.17 8.65
C ARG A 122 -14.20 9.23 9.62
N THR A 123 -13.50 8.78 10.65
CA THR A 123 -12.75 9.65 11.56
C THR A 123 -11.40 9.94 10.95
N ILE A 124 -11.11 11.22 10.74
CA ILE A 124 -9.85 11.67 10.15
C ILE A 124 -8.91 12.08 11.26
N PHE A 125 -7.79 11.38 11.36
CA PHE A 125 -6.66 11.70 12.24
C PHE A 125 -5.74 12.71 11.55
N PRO A 126 -4.82 13.36 12.27
CA PRO A 126 -3.77 14.14 11.63
C PRO A 126 -3.07 13.34 10.53
N ILE A 127 -2.61 14.02 9.49
CA ILE A 127 -1.78 13.39 8.44
C ILE A 127 -0.61 12.63 9.08
N ASN A 128 -0.11 11.61 8.40
CA ASN A 128 0.91 10.73 8.97
C ASN A 128 2.16 11.49 9.44
N LEU A 129 2.60 12.51 8.70
CA LEU A 129 3.69 13.38 9.12
C LEU A 129 3.41 14.07 10.45
N GLY A 130 2.17 14.52 10.67
CA GLY A 130 1.73 15.09 11.94
C GLY A 130 1.68 14.05 13.06
N GLN A 131 1.17 12.85 12.79
CA GLN A 131 1.19 11.75 13.76
C GLN A 131 2.61 11.37 14.17
N ALA A 132 3.55 11.30 13.21
CA ALA A 132 4.97 11.04 13.48
C ALA A 132 5.61 12.09 14.38
N ALA A 133 5.23 13.37 14.24
CA ALA A 133 5.72 14.46 15.10
C ALA A 133 5.37 14.28 16.59
N SER A 134 4.37 13.46 16.92
CA SER A 134 4.02 13.13 18.30
C SER A 134 5.02 12.20 18.99
N TRP A 135 5.77 11.38 18.25
CA TRP A 135 6.63 10.29 18.74
C TRP A 135 5.91 9.26 19.62
N ASP A 136 4.59 9.25 19.60
CA ASP A 136 3.74 8.39 20.45
C ASP A 136 3.23 7.17 19.64
N LEU A 137 4.03 6.12 19.62
CA LEU A 137 3.73 4.89 18.89
C LEU A 137 2.41 4.23 19.36
N GLN A 138 2.08 4.34 20.65
CA GLN A 138 0.84 3.76 21.18
C GLN A 138 -0.41 4.51 20.67
N ALA A 139 -0.34 5.84 20.62
CA ALA A 139 -1.42 6.65 20.08
C ALA A 139 -1.58 6.40 18.58
N ILE A 140 -0.48 6.30 17.83
CA ILE A 140 -0.48 5.94 16.40
C ILE A 140 -1.12 4.57 16.18
N ALA A 141 -0.78 3.55 16.99
CA ALA A 141 -1.39 2.22 16.91
C ALA A 141 -2.91 2.26 17.16
N LYS A 142 -3.36 3.02 18.18
CA LYS A 142 -4.80 3.19 18.47
C LYS A 142 -5.54 3.80 17.29
N ASN A 143 -4.97 4.84 16.66
CA ASN A 143 -5.56 5.49 15.50
C ASN A 143 -5.66 4.52 14.31
N ALA A 144 -4.60 3.77 14.03
CA ALA A 144 -4.58 2.76 12.99
C ALA A 144 -5.65 1.68 13.21
N ARG A 145 -5.79 1.20 14.45
CA ARG A 145 -6.84 0.22 14.79
C ARG A 145 -8.26 0.79 14.62
N SER A 146 -8.49 2.03 15.01
CA SER A 146 -9.77 2.70 14.81
C SER A 146 -10.08 2.85 13.31
N ALA A 147 -9.10 3.26 12.52
CA ALA A 147 -9.25 3.36 11.06
C ALA A 147 -9.56 2.00 10.41
N ALA A 148 -8.91 0.92 10.87
CA ALA A 148 -9.17 -0.43 10.36
C ALA A 148 -10.61 -0.89 10.66
N ARG A 149 -11.11 -0.65 11.87
CA ARG A 149 -12.49 -1.00 12.25
C ARG A 149 -13.53 -0.24 11.43
N GLU A 150 -13.31 1.04 11.19
CA GLU A 150 -14.17 1.84 10.32
C GLU A 150 -14.12 1.38 8.87
N ALA A 151 -12.93 1.05 8.35
CA ALA A 151 -12.74 0.61 6.98
C ALA A 151 -13.37 -0.77 6.72
N THR A 152 -13.20 -1.70 7.63
CA THR A 152 -13.82 -3.04 7.51
C THR A 152 -15.33 -2.98 7.67
N ALA A 153 -15.86 -2.07 8.51
CA ALA A 153 -17.30 -1.80 8.59
C ALA A 153 -17.86 -1.18 7.30
N ASP A 154 -17.01 -0.55 6.47
CA ASP A 154 -17.34 -0.07 5.12
C ASP A 154 -17.14 -1.15 4.03
N GLY A 155 -16.74 -2.35 4.40
CA GLY A 155 -16.58 -3.48 3.47
C GLY A 155 -15.19 -3.63 2.86
N LEU A 156 -14.16 -2.93 3.36
CA LEU A 156 -12.79 -3.09 2.86
C LEU A 156 -12.10 -4.31 3.47
N ASP A 157 -11.40 -5.06 2.63
CA ASP A 157 -10.57 -6.20 2.98
C ASP A 157 -9.09 -5.81 3.13
N MET A 158 -8.65 -4.84 2.32
CA MET A 158 -7.26 -4.40 2.23
C MET A 158 -7.18 -2.86 2.19
N THR A 159 -6.09 -2.32 2.74
CA THR A 159 -5.74 -0.91 2.57
C THR A 159 -4.39 -0.73 1.89
N PHE A 160 -4.27 0.31 1.05
CA PHE A 160 -3.00 0.77 0.47
C PHE A 160 -2.26 1.69 1.44
N ALA A 161 -1.98 1.15 2.62
CA ALA A 161 -1.29 1.79 3.74
C ALA A 161 -0.54 0.73 4.57
N PRO A 162 0.46 1.14 5.37
CA PRO A 162 1.01 2.48 5.54
C PRO A 162 1.89 2.94 4.36
N VAL A 163 2.01 4.28 4.21
CA VAL A 163 2.97 4.90 3.29
C VAL A 163 4.32 4.98 4.00
N LEU A 164 5.30 4.22 3.52
CA LEU A 164 6.61 4.06 4.15
C LEU A 164 7.75 4.81 3.44
N ASP A 165 7.37 5.67 2.49
CA ASP A 165 8.32 6.51 1.78
C ASP A 165 9.01 7.50 2.71
N LEU A 166 10.35 7.48 2.71
CA LEU A 166 11.15 8.49 3.40
C LEU A 166 11.17 9.77 2.58
N SER A 167 10.60 10.83 3.13
CA SER A 167 10.48 12.13 2.45
C SER A 167 11.51 13.11 3.00
N ARG A 168 12.58 13.36 2.24
CA ARG A 168 13.66 14.28 2.60
C ARG A 168 13.63 15.59 1.81
N ASP A 169 12.90 15.63 0.71
CA ASP A 169 12.74 16.84 -0.10
C ASP A 169 11.30 17.40 0.09
N PRO A 170 11.13 18.56 0.74
CA PRO A 170 9.82 19.15 0.99
C PRO A 170 9.09 19.64 -0.28
N ARG A 171 9.77 19.64 -1.43
CA ARG A 171 9.13 19.94 -2.72
C ARG A 171 8.27 18.79 -3.23
N TRP A 172 8.49 17.56 -2.75
CA TRP A 172 7.64 16.43 -3.11
C TRP A 172 6.27 16.54 -2.44
N GLY A 173 5.22 16.68 -3.25
CA GLY A 173 3.86 16.97 -2.78
C GLY A 173 3.24 15.85 -1.91
N ARG A 174 3.76 14.61 -1.99
CA ARG A 174 3.25 13.46 -1.24
C ARG A 174 3.94 13.24 0.11
N MET A 175 4.85 14.13 0.53
CA MET A 175 5.54 13.99 1.82
C MET A 175 4.59 13.95 3.03
N SER A 176 3.39 14.52 2.91
CA SER A 176 2.37 14.51 3.97
C SER A 176 1.78 13.12 4.23
N GLU A 177 1.87 12.21 3.25
CA GLU A 177 1.31 10.86 3.33
C GLU A 177 2.17 9.91 4.17
N GLY A 178 3.50 10.11 4.18
CA GLY A 178 4.47 9.32 4.94
C GLY A 178 4.72 9.87 6.35
N TYR A 179 5.63 9.21 7.06
CA TYR A 179 5.96 9.53 8.46
C TYR A 179 7.25 10.35 8.61
N GLY A 180 7.75 10.95 7.53
CA GLY A 180 8.89 11.87 7.54
C GLY A 180 10.19 11.30 7.00
N GLU A 181 11.32 11.86 7.45
CA GLU A 181 12.64 11.64 6.85
C GLU A 181 13.54 10.66 7.60
N ASP A 182 13.18 10.30 8.85
CA ASP A 182 14.01 9.48 9.71
C ASP A 182 13.73 7.99 9.55
N THR A 183 14.73 7.24 9.11
CA THR A 183 14.63 5.81 8.85
C THR A 183 14.21 5.01 10.09
N TYR A 184 14.74 5.36 11.28
CA TYR A 184 14.44 4.63 12.51
C TYR A 184 13.00 4.86 12.97
N LEU A 185 12.53 6.11 12.93
CA LEU A 185 11.16 6.46 13.31
C LEU A 185 10.15 5.78 12.39
N VAL A 186 10.33 5.89 11.06
CA VAL A 186 9.44 5.24 10.08
C VAL A 186 9.44 3.73 10.25
N THR A 187 10.60 3.12 10.48
CA THR A 187 10.75 1.68 10.77
C THR A 187 9.98 1.28 12.04
N SER A 188 10.08 2.08 13.11
CA SER A 188 9.39 1.83 14.37
C SER A 188 7.88 1.97 14.24
N ILE A 189 7.42 2.96 13.48
CA ILE A 189 6.00 3.16 13.16
C ILE A 189 5.48 2.00 12.31
N ALA A 190 6.22 1.55 11.29
CA ALA A 190 5.84 0.42 10.46
C ALA A 190 5.55 -0.84 11.31
N ARG A 191 6.47 -1.22 12.20
CA ARG A 191 6.29 -2.35 13.14
C ARG A 191 5.05 -2.21 14.03
N THR A 192 4.65 -0.99 14.30
CA THR A 192 3.53 -0.67 15.20
C THR A 192 2.19 -0.66 14.46
N VAL A 193 2.15 -0.08 13.26
CA VAL A 193 0.91 0.14 12.49
C VAL A 193 0.42 -1.15 11.83
N ILE A 194 1.33 -2.00 11.33
CA ILE A 194 0.95 -3.25 10.65
C ILE A 194 0.06 -4.14 11.54
N PRO A 195 0.49 -4.56 12.73
CA PRO A 195 -0.36 -5.40 13.58
C PRO A 195 -1.61 -4.66 14.09
N ALA A 196 -1.57 -3.35 14.22
CA ALA A 196 -2.73 -2.56 14.60
C ALA A 196 -3.84 -2.56 13.52
N LEU A 197 -3.46 -2.43 12.25
CA LEU A 197 -4.40 -2.51 11.12
C LEU A 197 -4.93 -3.94 10.93
N GLN A 198 -4.03 -4.93 10.92
CA GLN A 198 -4.37 -6.31 10.60
C GLN A 198 -5.04 -7.08 11.75
N GLY A 199 -4.90 -6.61 13.00
CA GLY A 199 -5.42 -7.33 14.15
C GLY A 199 -4.78 -8.70 14.34
N PRO A 200 -5.44 -9.61 15.10
CA PRO A 200 -4.82 -10.90 15.46
C PRO A 200 -4.83 -11.94 14.33
N ALA A 201 -5.72 -11.80 13.34
CA ALA A 201 -5.84 -12.73 12.22
C ALA A 201 -6.49 -12.04 11.02
N LEU A 202 -5.92 -12.22 9.82
CA LEU A 202 -6.42 -11.59 8.59
C LEU A 202 -7.87 -11.98 8.25
N GLY A 203 -8.28 -13.19 8.60
CA GLY A 203 -9.64 -13.67 8.42
C GLY A 203 -10.67 -13.09 9.41
N ALA A 204 -10.30 -12.28 10.39
CA ALA A 204 -11.25 -11.64 11.30
C ALA A 204 -12.05 -10.53 10.59
N ALA A 205 -13.29 -10.32 11.02
CA ALA A 205 -14.20 -9.35 10.39
C ALA A 205 -13.73 -7.91 10.51
N ASP A 206 -12.97 -7.57 11.55
CA ASP A 206 -12.40 -6.25 11.79
C ASP A 206 -10.90 -6.15 11.45
N SER A 207 -10.36 -7.13 10.74
CA SER A 207 -8.98 -7.15 10.23
C SER A 207 -8.90 -6.50 8.86
N LEU A 208 -8.00 -5.55 8.69
CA LEU A 208 -7.72 -4.84 7.44
C LEU A 208 -6.31 -5.19 6.97
N MET A 209 -6.18 -6.01 5.92
CA MET A 209 -4.87 -6.37 5.36
C MET A 209 -4.12 -5.13 4.89
N THR A 210 -2.83 -5.06 5.16
CA THR A 210 -1.99 -3.94 4.74
C THR A 210 -1.28 -4.24 3.42
N CYS A 211 -1.28 -3.26 2.53
CA CYS A 211 -0.45 -3.20 1.34
C CYS A 211 0.49 -2.00 1.49
N VAL A 212 1.74 -2.28 1.89
CA VAL A 212 2.71 -1.20 2.16
C VAL A 212 3.19 -0.56 0.87
N LYS A 213 3.34 0.79 0.87
CA LYS A 213 3.66 1.54 -0.33
C LYS A 213 4.62 2.70 -0.05
N HIS A 214 5.34 3.17 -1.08
CA HIS A 214 5.47 2.65 -2.44
C HIS A 214 6.87 2.02 -2.59
N PHE A 215 6.96 0.75 -2.83
CA PHE A 215 8.20 -0.02 -2.84
C PHE A 215 8.96 0.13 -4.18
N ALA A 216 10.12 0.82 -4.18
CA ALA A 216 10.75 1.56 -3.11
C ALA A 216 11.47 2.81 -3.63
N GLY A 217 11.69 3.75 -2.70
CA GLY A 217 12.52 4.93 -3.00
C GLY A 217 11.75 6.13 -3.55
N TYR A 218 10.42 6.11 -3.54
CA TYR A 218 9.60 7.17 -4.13
C TYR A 218 9.85 8.55 -3.53
N GLY A 219 10.02 8.67 -2.21
CA GLY A 219 10.32 9.93 -1.56
C GLY A 219 11.70 10.54 -1.88
N ALA A 220 12.51 9.86 -2.72
CA ALA A 220 13.80 10.33 -3.19
C ALA A 220 13.79 10.81 -4.65
N VAL A 221 12.61 11.04 -5.23
CA VAL A 221 12.48 11.54 -6.61
C VAL A 221 13.26 12.83 -6.83
N GLU A 222 13.92 12.92 -7.96
CA GLU A 222 14.73 14.07 -8.31
C GLU A 222 13.93 15.37 -8.34
N GLY A 223 14.41 16.36 -7.58
CA GLY A 223 13.79 17.66 -7.49
C GLY A 223 12.39 17.67 -6.85
N GLY A 224 11.99 16.61 -6.18
CA GLY A 224 10.65 16.46 -5.62
C GLY A 224 9.55 16.31 -6.68
N ARG A 225 9.91 15.96 -7.91
CA ARG A 225 8.95 15.83 -9.02
C ARG A 225 8.28 14.47 -8.96
N ASP A 226 6.99 14.48 -8.71
CA ASP A 226 6.21 13.26 -8.65
C ASP A 226 6.25 12.47 -9.97
N TYR A 227 6.16 11.13 -9.92
CA TYR A 227 6.26 10.21 -11.06
C TYR A 227 7.63 10.20 -11.77
N ASN A 228 8.62 10.90 -11.27
CA ASN A 228 9.91 11.04 -11.94
C ASN A 228 10.92 9.97 -11.48
N THR A 229 12.17 10.20 -11.79
CA THR A 229 13.30 9.29 -11.55
C THR A 229 13.81 9.39 -10.11
N THR A 230 14.17 8.24 -9.55
CA THR A 230 14.99 8.15 -8.33
C THR A 230 16.36 7.58 -8.72
N ASP A 231 17.41 8.37 -8.54
CA ASP A 231 18.80 7.95 -8.78
C ASP A 231 19.60 8.05 -7.48
N ILE A 232 19.78 6.90 -6.82
CA ILE A 232 20.47 6.79 -5.53
C ILE A 232 21.36 5.55 -5.50
N SER A 233 22.48 5.62 -4.78
CA SER A 233 23.35 4.46 -4.64
C SER A 233 22.63 3.31 -3.96
N GLU A 234 22.92 2.06 -4.36
CA GLU A 234 22.40 0.86 -3.73
C GLU A 234 22.64 0.86 -2.21
N ARG A 235 23.83 1.28 -1.76
CA ARG A 235 24.14 1.42 -0.33
C ARG A 235 23.14 2.32 0.39
N ARG A 236 22.81 3.48 -0.19
CA ARG A 236 21.86 4.41 0.43
C ARG A 236 20.44 3.85 0.41
N LEU A 237 20.07 3.19 -0.67
CA LEU A 237 18.78 2.50 -0.77
C LEU A 237 18.63 1.46 0.35
N VAL A 238 19.63 0.58 0.52
CA VAL A 238 19.63 -0.49 1.52
C VAL A 238 19.70 0.05 2.96
N GLN A 239 20.45 1.13 3.20
CA GLN A 239 20.59 1.69 4.55
C GLN A 239 19.43 2.56 4.99
N ASP A 240 18.82 3.31 4.06
CA ASP A 240 17.83 4.34 4.41
C ASP A 240 16.41 3.93 4.00
N TYR A 241 16.19 3.59 2.73
CA TYR A 241 14.84 3.50 2.15
C TYR A 241 14.20 2.11 2.26
N LEU A 242 14.97 1.04 2.26
CA LEU A 242 14.46 -0.32 2.38
C LEU A 242 14.12 -0.77 3.81
N PRO A 243 14.79 -0.32 4.89
CA PRO A 243 14.53 -0.81 6.24
C PRO A 243 13.08 -0.65 6.73
N PRO A 244 12.34 0.45 6.44
CA PRO A 244 10.93 0.56 6.81
C PRO A 244 10.06 -0.53 6.18
N PHE A 245 10.28 -0.85 4.90
CA PHE A 245 9.57 -1.92 4.21
C PHE A 245 9.90 -3.28 4.79
N LYS A 246 11.20 -3.59 4.97
CA LYS A 246 11.60 -4.86 5.60
C LYS A 246 10.94 -5.05 6.97
N ALA A 247 10.91 -3.99 7.78
CA ALA A 247 10.30 -4.02 9.11
C ALA A 247 8.77 -4.24 9.05
N ALA A 248 8.10 -3.66 8.06
CA ALA A 248 6.68 -3.88 7.83
C ALA A 248 6.38 -5.32 7.42
N LEU A 249 7.19 -5.90 6.53
CA LEU A 249 7.06 -7.30 6.12
C LEU A 249 7.33 -8.25 7.28
N ASP A 250 8.36 -7.99 8.08
CA ASP A 250 8.65 -8.77 9.30
C ASP A 250 7.53 -8.66 10.35
N ALA A 251 6.79 -7.56 10.35
CA ALA A 251 5.59 -7.37 11.18
C ALA A 251 4.33 -8.02 10.59
N GLY A 252 4.44 -8.67 9.43
CA GLY A 252 3.38 -9.47 8.83
C GLY A 252 2.53 -8.74 7.79
N ALA A 253 3.00 -7.65 7.17
CA ALA A 253 2.27 -6.99 6.08
C ALA A 253 1.95 -7.99 4.96
N GLY A 254 0.68 -8.02 4.51
CA GLY A 254 0.19 -9.03 3.57
C GLY A 254 0.48 -8.72 2.10
N ALA A 255 0.71 -7.45 1.76
CA ALA A 255 0.97 -7.03 0.39
C ALA A 255 1.97 -5.87 0.30
N VAL A 256 2.54 -5.71 -0.89
CA VAL A 256 3.44 -4.61 -1.27
C VAL A 256 2.94 -3.97 -2.56
N MET A 257 2.93 -2.63 -2.62
CA MET A 257 2.66 -1.88 -3.84
C MET A 257 3.95 -1.31 -4.41
N THR A 258 4.20 -1.52 -5.71
CA THR A 258 5.37 -0.96 -6.39
C THR A 258 5.24 0.55 -6.55
N THR A 259 6.37 1.26 -6.56
CA THR A 259 6.36 2.71 -6.82
C THR A 259 6.16 3.02 -8.30
N LEU A 260 5.67 4.22 -8.58
CA LEU A 260 5.46 4.80 -9.92
C LEU A 260 6.75 5.30 -10.60
N THR A 261 7.89 5.25 -9.89
CA THR A 261 9.15 5.82 -10.35
C THR A 261 10.10 4.79 -10.91
N THR A 262 11.07 5.26 -11.69
CA THR A 262 12.29 4.48 -11.94
C THR A 262 13.19 4.53 -10.72
N LEU A 263 13.83 3.42 -10.42
CA LEU A 263 14.91 3.32 -9.45
C LEU A 263 16.20 2.98 -10.21
N ASN A 264 17.13 3.93 -10.25
CA ASN A 264 18.39 3.78 -11.00
C ASN A 264 18.15 3.36 -12.47
N GLY A 265 17.18 4.01 -13.12
CA GLY A 265 16.85 3.80 -14.52
C GLY A 265 15.87 2.65 -14.81
N VAL A 266 15.46 1.84 -13.82
CA VAL A 266 14.50 0.74 -14.00
C VAL A 266 13.23 1.03 -13.22
N PRO A 267 12.05 1.08 -13.86
CA PRO A 267 10.77 1.20 -13.12
C PRO A 267 10.59 0.07 -12.12
N ALA A 268 10.21 0.40 -10.89
CA ALA A 268 10.07 -0.59 -9.83
C ALA A 268 9.10 -1.73 -10.21
N THR A 269 8.04 -1.42 -10.95
CA THR A 269 7.04 -2.38 -11.44
C THR A 269 7.64 -3.45 -12.38
N ALA A 270 8.77 -3.15 -13.03
CA ALA A 270 9.49 -4.09 -13.92
C ALA A 270 10.90 -4.44 -13.41
N SER A 271 11.22 -4.17 -12.14
CA SER A 271 12.54 -4.42 -11.57
C SER A 271 12.64 -5.82 -10.95
N ALA A 272 13.22 -6.77 -11.69
CA ALA A 272 13.48 -8.12 -11.17
C ALA A 272 14.40 -8.09 -9.95
N TRP A 273 15.43 -7.22 -9.93
CA TRP A 273 16.30 -7.05 -8.78
C TRP A 273 15.52 -6.67 -7.52
N LEU A 274 14.57 -5.73 -7.64
CA LEU A 274 13.78 -5.29 -6.48
C LEU A 274 12.76 -6.34 -6.04
N LEU A 275 12.04 -6.93 -7.00
CA LEU A 275 10.88 -7.80 -6.71
C LEU A 275 11.28 -9.28 -6.55
N GLN A 276 12.22 -9.79 -7.34
CA GLN A 276 12.66 -11.19 -7.23
C GLN A 276 13.84 -11.34 -6.27
N ASP A 277 14.96 -10.64 -6.54
CA ASP A 277 16.18 -10.87 -5.76
C ASP A 277 16.04 -10.33 -4.34
N THR A 278 15.60 -9.06 -4.18
CA THR A 278 15.48 -8.45 -2.85
C THR A 278 14.25 -8.95 -2.11
N LEU A 279 13.05 -8.76 -2.68
CA LEU A 279 11.80 -9.02 -1.97
C LEU A 279 11.55 -10.53 -1.76
N ARG A 280 11.68 -11.34 -2.83
CA ARG A 280 11.38 -12.78 -2.76
C ARG A 280 12.53 -13.60 -2.23
N GLN A 281 13.75 -13.44 -2.79
CA GLN A 281 14.87 -14.32 -2.44
C GLN A 281 15.56 -13.91 -1.12
N GLN A 282 15.91 -12.62 -0.97
CA GLN A 282 16.62 -12.19 0.25
C GLN A 282 15.68 -12.06 1.45
N TRP A 283 14.49 -11.47 1.24
CA TRP A 283 13.55 -11.20 2.34
C TRP A 283 12.52 -12.30 2.56
N GLN A 284 12.44 -13.29 1.65
CA GLN A 284 11.51 -14.43 1.74
C GLN A 284 10.04 -13.98 1.86
N PHE A 285 9.70 -12.84 1.26
CA PHE A 285 8.33 -12.35 1.28
C PHE A 285 7.44 -13.19 0.38
N ASN A 286 6.36 -13.72 0.92
CA ASN A 286 5.41 -14.60 0.23
C ASN A 286 4.02 -13.96 0.05
N GLY A 287 3.85 -12.65 0.34
CA GLY A 287 2.60 -11.93 0.13
C GLY A 287 2.42 -11.43 -1.31
N LEU A 288 1.36 -10.68 -1.54
CA LEU A 288 0.97 -10.17 -2.86
C LEU A 288 1.80 -8.94 -3.26
N VAL A 289 2.20 -8.85 -4.52
CA VAL A 289 2.80 -7.66 -5.14
C VAL A 289 1.79 -7.05 -6.11
N ILE A 290 1.38 -5.82 -5.85
CA ILE A 290 0.41 -5.06 -6.65
C ILE A 290 1.14 -3.89 -7.31
N SER A 291 0.85 -3.57 -8.57
CA SER A 291 1.30 -2.31 -9.18
C SER A 291 0.57 -1.12 -8.54
N ASP A 292 1.18 0.05 -8.54
CA ASP A 292 0.42 1.28 -8.32
C ASP A 292 -0.52 1.55 -9.49
N HIS A 293 -1.41 2.53 -9.35
CA HIS A 293 -2.42 2.90 -10.32
C HIS A 293 -1.80 3.27 -11.67
N GLY A 294 -2.07 2.48 -12.71
CA GLY A 294 -1.53 2.70 -14.05
C GLY A 294 -0.03 2.43 -14.20
N ALA A 295 0.67 1.93 -13.17
CA ALA A 295 2.13 1.80 -13.21
C ALA A 295 2.65 0.79 -14.24
N VAL A 296 1.83 -0.13 -14.72
CA VAL A 296 2.21 -0.99 -15.86
C VAL A 296 2.19 -0.20 -17.16
N GLU A 297 1.22 0.70 -17.35
CA GLU A 297 1.16 1.59 -18.52
C GLU A 297 2.35 2.56 -18.54
N GLU A 298 2.76 3.05 -17.37
CA GLU A 298 3.89 3.98 -17.25
C GLU A 298 5.24 3.39 -17.67
N LEU A 299 5.39 2.06 -17.80
CA LEU A 299 6.58 1.45 -18.38
C LEU A 299 6.84 1.95 -19.81
N ILE A 300 5.80 2.34 -20.54
CA ILE A 300 5.91 2.93 -21.87
C ILE A 300 6.47 4.35 -21.76
N ALA A 301 5.91 5.18 -20.86
CA ALA A 301 6.38 6.54 -20.63
C ALA A 301 7.82 6.61 -20.12
N HIS A 302 8.25 5.63 -19.32
CA HIS A 302 9.61 5.47 -18.85
C HIS A 302 10.58 4.89 -19.91
N GLY A 303 10.08 4.54 -21.10
CA GLY A 303 10.90 4.09 -22.22
C GLY A 303 11.46 2.66 -22.10
N VAL A 304 10.95 1.84 -21.19
CA VAL A 304 11.36 0.42 -21.02
C VAL A 304 10.45 -0.56 -21.76
N ALA A 305 9.30 -0.09 -22.24
CA ALA A 305 8.40 -0.85 -23.10
C ALA A 305 7.94 0.02 -24.27
N GLU A 306 7.83 -0.55 -25.47
CA GLU A 306 7.34 0.15 -26.66
C GLU A 306 5.79 0.24 -26.70
N ASN A 307 5.14 -0.71 -26.04
CA ASN A 307 3.68 -0.86 -26.06
C ASN A 307 3.18 -1.65 -24.84
N GLY A 308 1.86 -1.70 -24.65
CA GLY A 308 1.23 -2.39 -23.53
C GLY A 308 1.55 -3.87 -23.44
N ARG A 309 1.77 -4.54 -24.57
CA ARG A 309 2.15 -5.97 -24.62
C ARG A 309 3.52 -6.21 -23.97
N GLN A 310 4.52 -5.40 -24.33
CA GLN A 310 5.84 -5.47 -23.70
C GLN A 310 5.78 -5.05 -22.23
N ALA A 311 4.98 -4.03 -21.91
CA ALA A 311 4.78 -3.59 -20.52
C ALA A 311 4.20 -4.70 -19.65
N ALA A 312 3.12 -5.37 -20.09
CA ALA A 312 2.51 -6.50 -19.36
C ALA A 312 3.50 -7.65 -19.16
N GLN A 313 4.26 -8.00 -20.20
CA GLN A 313 5.30 -9.04 -20.11
C GLN A 313 6.37 -8.65 -19.10
N ALA A 314 6.93 -7.46 -19.20
CA ALA A 314 8.00 -6.98 -18.31
C ALA A 314 7.56 -6.96 -16.84
N ALA A 315 6.38 -6.42 -16.56
CA ALA A 315 5.84 -6.35 -15.20
C ALA A 315 5.62 -7.74 -14.58
N LEU A 316 4.92 -8.65 -15.28
CA LEU A 316 4.66 -10.00 -14.76
C LEU A 316 5.95 -10.80 -14.58
N MET A 317 6.86 -10.75 -15.54
CA MET A 317 8.14 -11.46 -15.47
C MET A 317 9.06 -10.92 -14.37
N ALA A 318 8.97 -9.63 -14.04
CA ALA A 318 9.68 -9.04 -12.91
C ALA A 318 9.09 -9.42 -11.55
N GLY A 319 7.83 -9.88 -11.49
CA GLY A 319 7.18 -10.31 -10.25
C GLY A 319 6.02 -9.45 -9.77
N THR A 320 5.58 -8.47 -10.55
CA THR A 320 4.31 -7.76 -10.32
C THR A 320 3.16 -8.70 -10.63
N GLN A 321 2.36 -9.03 -9.61
CA GLN A 321 1.36 -10.09 -9.71
C GLN A 321 -0.04 -9.57 -10.00
N MET A 322 -0.37 -8.38 -9.51
CA MET A 322 -1.68 -7.76 -9.77
C MET A 322 -1.47 -6.37 -10.37
N SER A 323 -2.18 -6.10 -11.46
CA SER A 323 -2.18 -4.83 -12.16
C SER A 323 -3.37 -3.99 -11.73
N MET A 324 -3.11 -2.73 -11.30
CA MET A 324 -4.14 -1.80 -10.86
C MET A 324 -4.49 -0.82 -11.95
N SER A 325 -5.76 -0.81 -12.35
CA SER A 325 -6.41 0.19 -13.21
C SER A 325 -5.88 0.29 -14.64
N ASP A 326 -5.04 -0.61 -15.11
CA ASP A 326 -4.69 -0.72 -16.52
C ASP A 326 -5.39 -1.90 -17.21
N ARG A 327 -5.25 -1.99 -18.55
CA ARG A 327 -5.91 -3.01 -19.36
C ARG A 327 -4.96 -4.08 -19.89
N TYR A 328 -3.67 -3.88 -19.80
CA TYR A 328 -2.69 -4.65 -20.57
C TYR A 328 -2.59 -6.11 -20.11
N PHE A 329 -2.74 -6.39 -18.81
CA PHE A 329 -2.74 -7.77 -18.34
C PHE A 329 -3.88 -8.56 -18.98
N VAL A 330 -5.10 -8.03 -18.97
CA VAL A 330 -6.27 -8.74 -19.55
C VAL A 330 -6.21 -8.86 -21.07
N HIS A 331 -5.69 -7.82 -21.74
CA HIS A 331 -5.64 -7.81 -23.20
C HIS A 331 -4.49 -8.63 -23.77
N ASP A 332 -3.33 -8.59 -23.15
CA ASP A 332 -2.10 -9.04 -23.79
C ASP A 332 -1.53 -10.34 -23.20
N LEU A 333 -1.71 -10.61 -21.90
CA LEU A 333 -1.15 -11.81 -21.27
C LEU A 333 -1.67 -13.13 -21.86
N PRO A 334 -2.97 -13.29 -22.20
CA PRO A 334 -3.43 -14.54 -22.80
C PRO A 334 -2.64 -14.91 -24.05
N ASP A 335 -2.45 -13.96 -24.97
CA ASP A 335 -1.70 -14.16 -26.19
C ASP A 335 -0.21 -14.42 -25.93
N LEU A 336 0.39 -13.72 -24.97
CA LEU A 336 1.80 -13.89 -24.60
C LEU A 336 2.07 -15.29 -24.05
N VAL A 337 1.14 -15.83 -23.25
CA VAL A 337 1.22 -17.21 -22.74
C VAL A 337 1.03 -18.22 -23.86
N MET A 338 0.00 -18.07 -24.71
CA MET A 338 -0.23 -18.96 -25.85
C MET A 338 0.95 -18.99 -26.85
N GLN A 339 1.69 -17.89 -26.98
CA GLN A 339 2.88 -17.80 -27.83
C GLN A 339 4.16 -18.27 -27.12
N GLY A 340 4.08 -18.71 -25.86
CA GLY A 340 5.25 -19.14 -25.07
C GLY A 340 6.21 -18.00 -24.66
N LYS A 341 5.81 -16.73 -24.85
CA LYS A 341 6.61 -15.56 -24.45
C LYS A 341 6.56 -15.29 -22.96
N VAL A 342 5.48 -15.69 -22.30
CA VAL A 342 5.33 -15.76 -20.85
C VAL A 342 5.09 -17.22 -20.50
N PRO A 343 5.96 -17.86 -19.72
CA PRO A 343 5.72 -19.22 -19.24
C PRO A 343 4.44 -19.29 -18.40
N GLU A 344 3.57 -20.27 -18.66
CA GLU A 344 2.31 -20.41 -17.92
C GLU A 344 2.53 -20.53 -16.40
N GLN A 345 3.64 -21.11 -15.98
CA GLN A 345 4.00 -21.22 -14.58
C GLN A 345 4.17 -19.84 -13.89
N HIS A 346 4.65 -18.80 -14.60
CA HIS A 346 4.73 -17.45 -14.04
C HIS A 346 3.33 -16.88 -13.80
N LEU A 347 2.41 -17.11 -14.73
CA LEU A 347 1.01 -16.74 -14.56
C LEU A 347 0.39 -17.50 -13.37
N ASP A 348 0.57 -18.81 -13.32
CA ASP A 348 0.02 -19.65 -12.25
C ASP A 348 0.56 -19.27 -10.87
N ASN A 349 1.85 -18.92 -10.75
CA ASN A 349 2.44 -18.42 -9.52
C ASN A 349 1.82 -17.10 -9.09
N ALA A 350 1.55 -16.18 -10.03
CA ALA A 350 0.90 -14.91 -9.73
C ALA A 350 -0.55 -15.13 -9.26
N VAL A 351 -1.32 -15.96 -9.97
CA VAL A 351 -2.70 -16.31 -9.61
C VAL A 351 -2.76 -16.99 -8.24
N ARG A 352 -1.82 -17.90 -7.97
CA ARG A 352 -1.68 -18.55 -6.66
C ARG A 352 -1.60 -17.56 -5.53
N GLN A 353 -0.82 -16.49 -5.67
CA GLN A 353 -0.69 -15.47 -4.63
C GLN A 353 -1.98 -14.68 -4.43
N VAL A 354 -2.71 -14.36 -5.50
CA VAL A 354 -4.02 -13.70 -5.39
C VAL A 354 -5.03 -14.62 -4.67
N LEU A 355 -5.08 -15.89 -5.03
CA LEU A 355 -5.98 -16.87 -4.39
C LEU A 355 -5.59 -17.12 -2.92
N ALA A 356 -4.29 -17.17 -2.61
CA ALA A 356 -3.80 -17.28 -1.24
C ALA A 356 -4.20 -16.06 -0.40
N THR A 357 -4.09 -14.85 -0.94
CA THR A 357 -4.56 -13.62 -0.29
C THR A 357 -6.07 -13.70 0.03
N LYS A 358 -6.90 -14.12 -0.92
CA LYS A 358 -8.34 -14.30 -0.70
C LYS A 358 -8.65 -15.36 0.35
N TYR A 359 -7.88 -16.43 0.37
CA TYR A 359 -8.01 -17.49 1.38
C TYR A 359 -7.67 -16.99 2.78
N GLU A 360 -6.56 -16.28 2.94
CA GLU A 360 -6.12 -15.70 4.22
C GLU A 360 -7.08 -14.64 4.75
N LEU A 361 -7.71 -13.88 3.86
CA LEU A 361 -8.79 -12.94 4.18
C LEU A 361 -10.08 -13.64 4.59
N GLY A 362 -10.18 -14.97 4.44
CA GLY A 362 -11.35 -15.79 4.78
C GLY A 362 -12.52 -15.62 3.81
N LEU A 363 -12.27 -15.09 2.60
CA LEU A 363 -13.32 -14.78 1.63
C LEU A 363 -13.94 -16.02 1.00
N PHE A 364 -13.24 -17.14 0.94
CA PHE A 364 -13.81 -18.41 0.49
C PHE A 364 -14.78 -19.03 1.50
N ASP A 365 -14.61 -18.72 2.79
CA ASP A 365 -15.53 -19.16 3.85
C ASP A 365 -16.76 -18.25 3.94
N ASP A 366 -16.53 -16.92 3.90
CA ASP A 366 -17.59 -15.91 3.95
C ASP A 366 -17.20 -14.66 3.17
N PRO A 367 -17.57 -14.54 1.89
CA PRO A 367 -17.24 -13.41 1.04
C PRO A 367 -17.93 -12.10 1.45
N TYR A 368 -18.91 -12.15 2.33
CA TYR A 368 -19.69 -10.99 2.79
C TYR A 368 -19.36 -10.54 4.21
N ARG A 369 -18.36 -11.14 4.85
CA ARG A 369 -18.10 -10.93 6.29
C ARG A 369 -17.92 -9.46 6.69
N ARG A 370 -17.30 -8.64 5.83
CA ARG A 370 -17.08 -7.21 6.05
C ARG A 370 -18.19 -6.32 5.47
N LEU A 371 -19.11 -6.89 4.69
CA LEU A 371 -20.26 -6.18 4.12
C LEU A 371 -21.52 -6.24 5.03
N ARG A 372 -21.39 -6.77 6.24
CA ARG A 372 -22.48 -6.91 7.22
C ARG A 372 -22.36 -5.96 8.40
N ALA A 373 -21.22 -5.31 8.57
CA ALA A 373 -20.98 -4.48 9.73
C ALA A 373 -21.82 -3.20 9.67
N THR A 374 -22.43 -2.85 10.80
CA THR A 374 -23.13 -1.57 10.95
C THR A 374 -22.22 -0.62 11.72
N PRO A 375 -22.06 0.64 11.27
CA PRO A 375 -21.29 1.63 12.00
C PRO A 375 -21.86 1.85 13.42
N ASP A 376 -20.96 1.84 14.42
CA ASP A 376 -21.32 2.16 15.80
C ASP A 376 -21.07 3.64 16.11
N ASN A 377 -22.12 4.40 16.40
CA ASN A 377 -22.06 5.82 16.76
C ASN A 377 -21.27 6.08 18.07
N ALA A 378 -21.33 5.17 19.03
CA ALA A 378 -20.57 5.29 20.28
C ALA A 378 -19.07 5.15 20.01
N GLU A 379 -18.69 4.21 19.16
CA GLU A 379 -17.31 4.01 18.69
C GLU A 379 -16.80 5.23 17.93
N GLN A 380 -17.61 5.81 17.05
CA GLN A 380 -17.24 7.04 16.33
C GLN A 380 -16.96 8.21 17.29
N THR A 381 -17.73 8.36 18.37
CA THR A 381 -17.47 9.38 19.38
C THR A 381 -16.11 9.18 20.04
N LEU A 382 -15.75 7.94 20.38
CA LEU A 382 -14.45 7.60 20.93
C LEU A 382 -13.32 7.91 19.94
N HIS A 383 -13.48 7.54 18.67
CA HIS A 383 -12.48 7.78 17.63
C HIS A 383 -12.23 9.29 17.41
N ARG A 384 -13.29 10.11 17.44
CA ARG A 384 -13.14 11.58 17.37
C ARG A 384 -12.37 12.16 18.56
N ALA A 385 -12.57 11.62 19.77
CA ALA A 385 -11.79 12.01 20.94
C ALA A 385 -10.29 11.63 20.77
N GLN A 386 -10.01 10.45 20.22
CA GLN A 386 -8.66 10.02 19.89
C GLN A 386 -8.01 10.94 18.82
N ALA A 387 -8.75 11.30 17.76
CA ALA A 387 -8.25 12.22 16.73
C ALA A 387 -7.88 13.58 17.31
N ARG A 388 -8.71 14.12 18.20
CA ARG A 388 -8.40 15.38 18.91
C ARG A 388 -7.17 15.25 19.82
N ASP A 389 -7.03 14.14 20.53
CA ASP A 389 -5.85 13.92 21.40
C ASP A 389 -4.57 13.79 20.57
N MET A 390 -4.60 13.06 19.46
CA MET A 390 -3.48 12.97 18.53
C MET A 390 -3.13 14.34 17.94
N ALA A 391 -4.10 15.15 17.53
CA ALA A 391 -3.86 16.50 17.02
C ALA A 391 -3.12 17.37 18.04
N ARG A 392 -3.48 17.25 19.33
CA ARG A 392 -2.78 17.97 20.41
C ARG A 392 -1.34 17.48 20.59
N ARG A 393 -1.07 16.17 20.46
CA ARG A 393 0.26 15.57 20.56
C ARG A 393 1.14 15.89 19.37
N SER A 394 0.54 16.19 18.22
CA SER A 394 1.25 16.53 16.98
C SER A 394 1.77 17.97 16.95
N LEU A 395 1.35 18.83 17.89
CA LEU A 395 1.77 20.24 17.94
C LEU A 395 3.21 20.36 18.42
N VAL A 396 4.04 21.06 17.63
CA VAL A 396 5.45 21.34 17.95
C VAL A 396 5.63 22.83 18.19
N LEU A 397 6.10 23.19 19.39
CA LEU A 397 6.41 24.58 19.73
C LEU A 397 7.78 24.97 19.16
N LEU A 398 7.80 25.60 17.99
CA LEU A 398 9.04 26.02 17.32
C LEU A 398 9.64 27.30 17.91
N LYS A 399 8.78 28.21 18.39
CA LYS A 399 9.21 29.51 18.94
C LYS A 399 8.14 30.07 19.86
N ASN A 400 8.54 30.63 20.98
CA ASN A 400 7.68 31.34 21.92
C ASN A 400 8.38 32.59 22.49
N SER A 401 8.70 33.57 21.59
CA SER A 401 9.36 34.84 22.00
C SER A 401 8.43 35.62 22.91
N HIS A 402 9.04 36.22 23.94
CA HIS A 402 8.31 36.99 24.96
C HIS A 402 7.18 36.22 25.68
N GLN A 403 7.22 34.90 25.66
CA GLN A 403 6.20 34.03 26.32
C GLN A 403 4.75 34.37 25.92
N VAL A 404 4.55 34.67 24.63
CA VAL A 404 3.24 35.04 24.09
C VAL A 404 2.24 33.88 24.18
N LEU A 405 2.70 32.62 24.15
CA LEU A 405 1.91 31.45 24.35
C LEU A 405 2.01 30.92 25.79
N PRO A 406 0.91 30.41 26.38
CA PRO A 406 -0.46 30.32 25.81
C PRO A 406 -1.13 31.70 25.72
N LEU A 407 -1.94 31.89 24.68
CA LEU A 407 -2.72 33.13 24.52
C LEU A 407 -3.72 33.30 25.65
N SER A 408 -3.88 34.54 26.15
CA SER A 408 -4.94 34.85 27.10
C SER A 408 -6.31 34.58 26.47
N ARG A 409 -7.21 33.93 27.23
CA ARG A 409 -8.59 33.71 26.79
C ARG A 409 -9.41 35.00 26.63
N GLN A 410 -8.93 36.10 27.19
CA GLN A 410 -9.54 37.44 27.09
C GLN A 410 -8.90 38.29 25.99
N ALA A 411 -7.87 37.80 25.33
CA ALA A 411 -7.16 38.58 24.32
C ALA A 411 -8.04 38.88 23.11
N THR A 412 -7.83 40.03 22.51
CA THR A 412 -8.29 40.29 21.13
C THR A 412 -7.30 39.62 20.17
N ILE A 413 -7.79 38.70 19.37
CA ILE A 413 -6.97 37.92 18.44
C ILE A 413 -7.35 38.29 17.01
N ALA A 414 -6.36 38.63 16.18
CA ALA A 414 -6.52 38.76 14.74
C ALA A 414 -6.12 37.42 14.08
N LEU A 415 -7.10 36.70 13.54
CA LEU A 415 -6.91 35.46 12.80
C LEU A 415 -6.94 35.77 11.30
N ILE A 416 -5.81 35.62 10.63
CA ILE A 416 -5.67 36.01 9.20
C ILE A 416 -5.14 34.80 8.43
N GLY A 417 -5.84 34.45 7.37
CA GLY A 417 -5.41 33.38 6.45
C GLY A 417 -6.57 32.64 5.80
N PRO A 418 -6.38 32.13 4.58
CA PRO A 418 -7.43 31.48 3.81
C PRO A 418 -7.85 30.11 4.42
N LEU A 419 -6.94 29.43 5.10
CA LEU A 419 -7.19 28.12 5.71
C LEU A 419 -7.73 28.18 7.15
N ALA A 420 -7.78 29.39 7.73
CA ALA A 420 -8.16 29.56 9.13
C ALA A 420 -9.64 29.16 9.42
N ASP A 421 -10.48 29.22 8.42
CA ASP A 421 -11.91 28.83 8.50
C ASP A 421 -12.31 27.96 7.30
N ASN A 422 -11.50 26.95 7.00
CA ASN A 422 -11.72 26.02 5.90
C ASN A 422 -11.88 24.58 6.44
N ALA A 423 -13.09 24.07 6.39
CA ALA A 423 -13.43 22.74 6.91
C ALA A 423 -13.03 21.59 5.93
N VAL A 424 -12.84 21.91 4.65
CA VAL A 424 -12.50 20.91 3.62
C VAL A 424 -10.99 20.62 3.66
N ASP A 425 -10.17 21.66 3.48
CA ASP A 425 -8.73 21.48 3.36
C ASP A 425 -8.08 20.99 4.67
N ILE A 426 -8.70 21.26 5.83
CA ILE A 426 -8.20 20.78 7.13
C ILE A 426 -8.25 19.23 7.26
N LEU A 427 -9.06 18.57 6.44
CA LEU A 427 -9.08 17.10 6.41
C LEU A 427 -7.80 16.50 5.83
N GLY A 428 -7.05 17.26 5.03
CA GLY A 428 -5.83 16.81 4.36
C GLY A 428 -6.10 15.94 3.13
N SER A 429 -5.01 15.47 2.50
CA SER A 429 -5.10 14.53 1.38
C SER A 429 -5.48 13.12 1.87
N TRP A 430 -6.14 12.34 1.02
CA TRP A 430 -6.56 10.96 1.33
C TRP A 430 -7.44 10.84 2.58
N HIS A 431 -8.34 11.79 2.79
CA HIS A 431 -9.26 11.80 3.93
C HIS A 431 -10.45 10.83 3.81
N ALA A 432 -10.41 9.93 2.82
CA ALA A 432 -11.42 8.87 2.64
C ALA A 432 -12.87 9.37 2.78
N ASN A 433 -13.63 8.86 3.76
CA ASN A 433 -15.03 9.24 4.02
C ASN A 433 -15.17 10.38 5.06
N GLY A 434 -14.09 11.12 5.34
CA GLY A 434 -14.14 12.30 6.22
C GLY A 434 -15.13 13.34 5.74
N GLN A 435 -15.96 13.86 6.68
CA GLN A 435 -17.01 14.82 6.38
C GLN A 435 -16.58 16.22 6.86
N PRO A 436 -16.54 17.23 5.97
CA PRO A 436 -16.17 18.61 6.33
C PRO A 436 -17.02 19.17 7.47
N GLU A 437 -18.28 18.78 7.56
CA GLU A 437 -19.23 19.21 8.60
C GLU A 437 -18.82 18.74 10.01
N GLN A 438 -17.97 17.71 10.09
CA GLN A 438 -17.44 17.19 11.34
C GLN A 438 -16.09 17.82 11.72
N ALA A 439 -15.46 18.54 10.82
CA ALA A 439 -14.20 19.22 11.08
C ALA A 439 -14.42 20.46 11.96
N VAL A 440 -13.46 20.70 12.84
CA VAL A 440 -13.45 21.95 13.66
C VAL A 440 -12.35 22.84 13.11
N THR A 441 -12.73 23.96 12.48
CA THR A 441 -11.76 24.91 11.93
C THR A 441 -10.98 25.62 13.03
N LEU A 442 -9.81 26.18 12.69
CA LEU A 442 -9.03 26.98 13.66
C LEU A 442 -9.84 28.15 14.22
N ARG A 443 -10.65 28.79 13.38
CA ARG A 443 -11.56 29.86 13.81
C ARG A 443 -12.58 29.37 14.86
N GLN A 444 -13.24 28.28 14.59
CA GLN A 444 -14.22 27.66 15.53
C GLN A 444 -13.53 27.23 16.83
N GLY A 445 -12.35 26.62 16.74
CA GLY A 445 -11.58 26.20 17.90
C GLY A 445 -11.16 27.38 18.79
N LEU A 446 -10.69 28.48 18.20
CA LEU A 446 -10.34 29.72 18.95
C LEU A 446 -11.58 30.36 19.58
N GLN A 447 -12.68 30.49 18.83
CA GLN A 447 -13.95 31.03 19.36
C GLN A 447 -14.45 30.23 20.55
N GLY A 448 -14.39 28.88 20.49
CA GLY A 448 -14.79 28.02 21.59
C GLY A 448 -13.85 28.06 22.83
N ALA A 449 -12.61 28.52 22.65
CA ALA A 449 -11.63 28.63 23.72
C ALA A 449 -11.61 30.01 24.40
N GLN A 450 -12.14 31.05 23.77
CA GLN A 450 -12.17 32.40 24.32
C GLN A 450 -13.19 32.55 25.45
N SER A 451 -12.92 33.48 26.38
CA SER A 451 -13.86 33.88 27.42
C SER A 451 -14.97 34.78 26.84
N PRO A 452 -16.16 34.84 27.47
CA PRO A 452 -17.20 35.78 27.08
C PRO A 452 -16.67 37.22 27.01
N GLY A 453 -16.97 37.94 25.93
CA GLY A 453 -16.52 39.33 25.71
C GLY A 453 -15.16 39.48 25.02
N ALA A 454 -14.37 38.42 24.88
CA ALA A 454 -13.15 38.43 24.08
C ALA A 454 -13.50 38.59 22.57
N ARG A 455 -12.56 39.14 21.79
CA ARG A 455 -12.79 39.41 20.36
C ARG A 455 -11.87 38.56 19.48
N LEU A 456 -12.48 37.84 18.54
CA LEU A 456 -11.77 37.20 17.43
C LEU A 456 -12.10 37.97 16.15
N LEU A 457 -11.10 38.65 15.60
CA LEU A 457 -11.21 39.35 14.33
C LEU A 457 -10.68 38.41 13.25
N TYR A 458 -11.49 38.13 12.23
CA TYR A 458 -11.12 37.23 11.14
C TYR A 458 -11.04 37.97 9.81
N ALA A 459 -9.99 37.69 9.06
CA ALA A 459 -9.86 38.10 7.66
C ALA A 459 -9.25 36.93 6.85
N LYS A 460 -9.87 36.65 5.70
CA LYS A 460 -9.37 35.58 4.80
C LYS A 460 -7.96 35.87 4.26
N GLY A 461 -7.58 37.16 4.16
CA GLY A 461 -6.30 37.57 3.57
C GLY A 461 -6.31 37.39 2.05
N GLY A 462 -5.35 36.62 1.54
CA GLY A 462 -5.26 36.29 0.11
C GLY A 462 -6.28 35.23 -0.35
N LYS A 463 -6.34 35.00 -1.65
CA LYS A 463 -7.03 33.82 -2.21
C LYS A 463 -6.06 32.64 -2.10
N HIS A 464 -6.56 31.49 -1.64
CA HIS A 464 -5.89 30.21 -1.86
C HIS A 464 -6.06 29.87 -3.35
N GLN A 465 -4.95 29.67 -4.07
CA GLN A 465 -4.97 29.22 -5.47
C GLN A 465 -5.03 27.70 -5.50
#